data_169b2c2c512ce99f2fbd37fab5b0141e
#
_entry.id   169b2c2c512ce99f2fbd37fab5b0141e
#
_cell.length_a   1.000
_cell.length_b   1.000
_cell.length_c   1.000
_cell.angle_alpha   90.00
_cell.angle_beta   90.00
_cell.angle_gamma   90.00
#
_symmetry.space_group_name_H-M   'P 1'
#
loop_
_entity.id
_entity.type
_entity.pdbx_description
1 polymer ?
#
loop_
_entity_poly.entity_id
_entity_poly.type
_entity_poly.pdbx_seq_one_letter_code
_entity_poly.pdbx_strand_id
1 'polypeptide(L)'
;MTATALPPRQDVEVVHVGRPAAVRIGRRSLAAMILASAVGLLAFAWPLMAPAGSSIVAHAADAPWLFAAMLPLVLAVVLAEVADGGLDAKGIALLGVLSAAAAALRPFGSGHAGFEPMWIVLVLGGRALGPGFGFCLGAVGMFASAMVTGGVGPWLPFQMVGAAWVGLGAGLLPRATGRRELGLLAAYAFVAAIAYGFLLNLWFWPFITADQGFPAGLSYVPGGTFVENLQHWMLFNLTTSLGFDIPRAVLTVLLVVVAGRPVLTALRRASRRAAFEVPVRFEDAR
;
A
#
# COMPACT_ATOMS: atom_id res chain seq x y z
N MET A 1 -52.19 8.08 51.12
CA MET A 1 -51.03 8.45 50.27
C MET A 1 -50.02 7.32 50.30
N THR A 2 -50.07 6.44 49.31
CA THR A 2 -49.21 5.27 49.19
C THR A 2 -48.01 5.66 48.29
N ALA A 3 -46.83 5.72 48.89
CA ALA A 3 -45.60 6.00 48.15
C ALA A 3 -45.23 4.78 47.28
N THR A 4 -45.30 4.96 45.96
CA THR A 4 -44.86 3.94 45.00
C THR A 4 -43.31 3.94 44.99
N ALA A 5 -42.73 2.86 45.47
CA ALA A 5 -41.29 2.65 45.45
C ALA A 5 -40.81 2.53 44.00
N LEU A 6 -39.78 3.30 43.64
CA LEU A 6 -39.10 3.20 42.34
C LEU A 6 -38.40 1.82 42.22
N PRO A 7 -38.45 1.18 41.06
CA PRO A 7 -37.74 -0.08 40.85
C PRO A 7 -36.23 0.10 41.02
N PRO A 8 -35.51 -0.93 41.51
CA PRO A 8 -34.05 -0.85 41.68
C PRO A 8 -33.36 -0.55 40.34
N ARG A 9 -32.35 0.34 40.39
CA ARG A 9 -31.48 0.61 39.25
C ARG A 9 -30.83 -0.71 38.85
N GLN A 10 -31.10 -1.15 37.63
CA GLN A 10 -30.33 -2.23 37.05
C GLN A 10 -28.90 -1.69 36.78
N ASP A 11 -27.92 -2.38 37.36
CA ASP A 11 -26.52 -2.12 37.08
C ASP A 11 -26.24 -2.47 35.64
N VAL A 12 -26.10 -1.44 34.81
CA VAL A 12 -25.72 -1.59 33.40
C VAL A 12 -24.23 -1.88 33.37
N GLU A 13 -23.89 -3.16 33.21
CA GLU A 13 -22.50 -3.55 32.97
C GLU A 13 -22.03 -2.97 31.65
N VAL A 14 -21.17 -1.96 31.69
CA VAL A 14 -20.57 -1.33 30.51
C VAL A 14 -19.52 -2.30 29.94
N VAL A 15 -19.96 -3.19 29.06
CA VAL A 15 -19.04 -4.00 28.28
C VAL A 15 -18.21 -3.07 27.39
N HIS A 16 -16.94 -2.87 27.74
CA HIS A 16 -15.98 -2.19 26.91
C HIS A 16 -15.73 -3.00 25.64
N VAL A 17 -16.54 -2.79 24.62
CA VAL A 17 -16.28 -3.30 23.28
C VAL A 17 -14.96 -2.71 22.81
N GLY A 18 -13.93 -3.56 22.75
CA GLY A 18 -12.61 -3.17 22.26
C GLY A 18 -12.76 -2.47 20.90
N ARG A 19 -11.98 -1.40 20.67
CA ARG A 19 -12.03 -0.58 19.45
C ARG A 19 -12.03 -1.50 18.22
N PRO A 20 -13.09 -1.58 17.42
CA PRO A 20 -13.05 -2.34 16.19
C PRO A 20 -12.02 -1.68 15.27
N ALA A 21 -11.10 -2.47 14.75
CA ALA A 21 -10.33 -2.04 13.57
C ALA A 21 -11.36 -1.72 12.47
N ALA A 22 -11.23 -0.58 11.81
CA ALA A 22 -12.22 -0.11 10.84
C ALA A 22 -12.45 -1.12 9.69
N VAL A 23 -11.49 -2.01 9.47
CA VAL A 23 -11.58 -3.10 8.49
C VAL A 23 -10.99 -4.37 9.13
N ARG A 24 -11.83 -5.40 9.27
CA ARG A 24 -11.39 -6.73 9.72
C ARG A 24 -10.97 -7.52 8.47
N ILE A 25 -9.73 -7.98 8.45
CA ILE A 25 -9.25 -8.85 7.38
C ILE A 25 -9.90 -10.23 7.54
N GLY A 26 -10.74 -10.63 6.58
CA GLY A 26 -11.31 -11.95 6.50
C GLY A 26 -10.26 -13.01 6.07
N ARG A 27 -10.58 -14.30 6.22
CA ARG A 27 -9.67 -15.38 5.83
C ARG A 27 -9.42 -15.39 4.31
N ARG A 28 -10.46 -15.15 3.51
CA ARG A 28 -10.35 -15.09 2.03
C ARG A 28 -9.53 -13.90 1.59
N SER A 29 -9.79 -12.75 2.18
CA SER A 29 -9.03 -11.53 1.95
C SER A 29 -7.55 -11.70 2.32
N LEU A 30 -7.24 -12.28 3.48
CA LEU A 30 -5.86 -12.59 3.86
C LEU A 30 -5.20 -13.54 2.86
N ALA A 31 -5.88 -14.62 2.45
CA ALA A 31 -5.36 -15.56 1.46
C ALA A 31 -5.11 -14.88 0.11
N ALA A 32 -6.04 -14.04 -0.35
CA ALA A 32 -5.89 -13.27 -1.59
C ALA A 32 -4.72 -12.27 -1.52
N MET A 33 -4.56 -11.55 -0.40
CA MET A 33 -3.42 -10.64 -0.20
C MET A 33 -2.07 -11.39 -0.17
N ILE A 34 -2.02 -12.54 0.49
CA ILE A 34 -0.81 -13.38 0.52
C ILE A 34 -0.49 -13.87 -0.89
N LEU A 35 -1.49 -14.38 -1.62
CA LEU A 35 -1.32 -14.86 -3.00
C LEU A 35 -0.86 -13.73 -3.92
N ALA A 36 -1.52 -12.57 -3.88
CA ALA A 36 -1.14 -11.40 -4.68
C ALA A 36 0.27 -10.91 -4.34
N SER A 37 0.62 -10.92 -3.04
CA SER A 37 1.97 -10.55 -2.60
C SER A 37 3.02 -11.57 -3.06
N ALA A 38 2.74 -12.86 -3.00
CA ALA A 38 3.65 -13.91 -3.45
C ALA A 38 3.88 -13.82 -4.97
N VAL A 39 2.81 -13.69 -5.75
CA VAL A 39 2.90 -13.51 -7.21
C VAL A 39 3.62 -12.21 -7.55
N GLY A 40 3.32 -11.11 -6.83
CA GLY A 40 4.02 -9.83 -7.00
C GLY A 40 5.51 -9.95 -6.70
N LEU A 41 5.89 -10.64 -5.63
CA LEU A 41 7.29 -10.87 -5.27
C LEU A 41 8.03 -11.67 -6.35
N LEU A 42 7.41 -12.74 -6.86
CA LEU A 42 7.97 -13.52 -7.96
C LEU A 42 8.09 -12.68 -9.23
N ALA A 43 7.08 -11.86 -9.53
CA ALA A 43 7.09 -10.97 -10.68
C ALA A 43 8.15 -9.87 -10.58
N PHE A 44 8.52 -9.42 -9.38
CA PHE A 44 9.65 -8.51 -9.18
C PHE A 44 11.00 -9.25 -9.18
N ALA A 45 11.07 -10.45 -8.61
CA ALA A 45 12.33 -11.16 -8.39
C ALA A 45 12.85 -11.90 -9.63
N TRP A 46 12.04 -12.10 -10.67
CA TRP A 46 12.42 -12.92 -11.82
C TRP A 46 13.75 -12.52 -12.48
N PRO A 47 14.13 -11.22 -12.59
CA PRO A 47 15.39 -10.85 -13.24
C PRO A 47 16.62 -11.38 -12.51
N LEU A 48 16.49 -11.51 -11.19
CA LEU A 48 17.57 -12.02 -10.34
C LEU A 48 17.62 -13.55 -10.28
N MET A 49 16.53 -14.24 -10.69
CA MET A 49 16.37 -15.68 -10.51
C MET A 49 16.37 -16.47 -11.83
N ALA A 50 16.22 -15.81 -12.97
CA ALA A 50 16.09 -16.48 -14.26
C ALA A 50 17.43 -17.09 -14.70
N PRO A 51 17.54 -18.43 -14.83
CA PRO A 51 18.77 -19.07 -15.27
C PRO A 51 19.08 -18.77 -16.74
N ALA A 52 20.33 -18.87 -17.12
CA ALA A 52 20.78 -18.76 -18.49
C ALA A 52 20.00 -19.75 -19.39
N GLY A 53 19.53 -19.27 -20.53
CA GLY A 53 18.79 -20.12 -21.48
C GLY A 53 17.34 -20.40 -21.11
N SER A 54 16.79 -19.81 -20.01
CA SER A 54 15.37 -19.91 -19.73
C SER A 54 14.54 -19.19 -20.80
N SER A 55 13.33 -19.68 -21.07
CA SER A 55 12.40 -19.03 -21.99
C SER A 55 12.03 -17.61 -21.54
N ILE A 56 12.06 -17.34 -20.22
CA ILE A 56 11.82 -16.02 -19.66
C ILE A 56 12.90 -15.03 -20.10
N VAL A 57 14.17 -15.44 -20.11
CA VAL A 57 15.28 -14.60 -20.58
C VAL A 57 15.18 -14.37 -22.10
N ALA A 58 14.81 -15.40 -22.86
CA ALA A 58 14.64 -15.30 -24.32
C ALA A 58 13.51 -14.33 -24.70
N HIS A 59 12.48 -14.21 -23.88
CA HIS A 59 11.31 -13.34 -24.09
C HIS A 59 11.25 -12.17 -23.09
N ALA A 60 12.39 -11.67 -22.64
CA ALA A 60 12.45 -10.57 -21.67
C ALA A 60 11.67 -9.31 -22.15
N ALA A 61 11.66 -9.05 -23.47
CA ALA A 61 10.89 -7.95 -24.05
C ALA A 61 9.36 -8.11 -23.88
N ASP A 62 8.87 -9.35 -23.79
CA ASP A 62 7.45 -9.67 -23.63
C ASP A 62 7.03 -9.75 -22.15
N ALA A 63 7.99 -9.81 -21.22
CA ALA A 63 7.74 -9.95 -19.80
C ALA A 63 6.80 -8.87 -19.21
N PRO A 64 6.84 -7.58 -19.62
CA PRO A 64 5.89 -6.58 -19.14
C PRO A 64 4.43 -6.95 -19.40
N TRP A 65 4.13 -7.54 -20.55
CA TRP A 65 2.77 -7.94 -20.92
C TRP A 65 2.32 -9.19 -20.17
N LEU A 66 3.22 -10.14 -19.96
CA LEU A 66 2.96 -11.31 -19.14
C LEU A 66 2.64 -10.91 -17.70
N PHE A 67 3.39 -9.96 -17.15
CA PHE A 67 3.17 -9.47 -15.80
C PHE A 67 1.96 -8.53 -15.71
N ALA A 68 1.48 -7.94 -16.81
CA ALA A 68 0.22 -7.21 -16.83
C ALA A 68 -0.98 -8.09 -16.43
N ALA A 69 -0.87 -9.42 -16.55
CA ALA A 69 -1.85 -10.35 -16.01
C ALA A 69 -1.99 -10.29 -14.48
N MET A 70 -1.04 -9.66 -13.76
CA MET A 70 -1.19 -9.38 -12.33
C MET A 70 -2.33 -8.38 -12.02
N LEU A 71 -2.71 -7.53 -12.97
CA LEU A 71 -3.78 -6.55 -12.75
C LEU A 71 -5.09 -7.19 -12.29
N PRO A 72 -5.63 -8.24 -12.94
CA PRO A 72 -6.82 -8.93 -12.46
C PRO A 72 -6.64 -9.52 -11.05
N LEU A 73 -5.44 -10.02 -10.73
CA LEU A 73 -5.16 -10.57 -9.41
C LEU A 73 -5.22 -9.50 -8.31
N VAL A 74 -4.62 -8.34 -8.54
CA VAL A 74 -4.68 -7.22 -7.60
C VAL A 74 -6.12 -6.73 -7.42
N LEU A 75 -6.89 -6.64 -8.51
CA LEU A 75 -8.30 -6.29 -8.44
C LEU A 75 -9.13 -7.36 -7.71
N ALA A 76 -8.80 -8.65 -7.88
CA ALA A 76 -9.46 -9.73 -7.15
C ALA A 76 -9.26 -9.63 -5.63
N VAL A 77 -8.10 -9.15 -5.16
CA VAL A 77 -7.89 -8.88 -3.73
C VAL A 77 -8.86 -7.83 -3.22
N VAL A 78 -9.01 -6.73 -3.95
CA VAL A 78 -9.96 -5.65 -3.58
C VAL A 78 -11.38 -6.20 -3.53
N LEU A 79 -11.78 -7.00 -4.53
CA LEU A 79 -13.10 -7.64 -4.57
C LEU A 79 -13.29 -8.63 -3.42
N ALA A 80 -12.25 -9.38 -3.04
CA ALA A 80 -12.31 -10.29 -1.90
C ALA A 80 -12.50 -9.55 -0.57
N GLU A 81 -11.82 -8.39 -0.38
CA GLU A 81 -12.04 -7.53 0.80
C GLU A 81 -13.48 -7.03 0.89
N VAL A 82 -14.07 -6.66 -0.23
CA VAL A 82 -15.49 -6.26 -0.31
C VAL A 82 -16.40 -7.44 0.01
N ALA A 83 -16.14 -8.61 -0.60
CA ALA A 83 -16.98 -9.80 -0.48
C ALA A 83 -16.93 -10.42 0.94
N ASP A 84 -15.80 -10.36 1.62
CA ASP A 84 -15.65 -10.87 3.00
C ASP A 84 -16.27 -9.92 4.05
N GLY A 85 -16.86 -8.78 3.62
CA GLY A 85 -17.45 -7.80 4.52
C GLY A 85 -16.40 -7.03 5.34
N GLY A 86 -15.12 -7.11 4.95
CA GLY A 86 -14.05 -6.30 5.50
C GLY A 86 -14.25 -4.82 5.16
N LEU A 87 -14.77 -4.55 3.96
CA LEU A 87 -15.18 -3.22 3.51
C LEU A 87 -16.72 -3.16 3.45
N ASP A 88 -17.35 -2.53 4.42
CA ASP A 88 -18.75 -2.15 4.36
C ASP A 88 -18.98 -0.98 3.38
N ALA A 89 -20.21 -0.57 3.16
CA ALA A 89 -20.54 0.52 2.25
C ALA A 89 -19.81 1.83 2.59
N LYS A 90 -19.60 2.11 3.87
CA LYS A 90 -18.86 3.29 4.35
C LYS A 90 -17.36 3.16 4.14
N GLY A 91 -16.83 1.96 4.34
CA GLY A 91 -15.43 1.61 4.03
C GLY A 91 -15.13 1.78 2.55
N ILE A 92 -16.04 1.32 1.68
CA ILE A 92 -15.94 1.50 0.22
C ILE A 92 -15.98 2.98 -0.16
N ALA A 93 -16.91 3.76 0.42
CA ALA A 93 -16.99 5.19 0.18
C ALA A 93 -15.70 5.92 0.62
N LEU A 94 -15.15 5.56 1.78
CA LEU A 94 -13.89 6.12 2.30
C LEU A 94 -12.70 5.72 1.43
N LEU A 95 -12.66 4.47 0.95
CA LEU A 95 -11.65 4.00 -0.01
C LEU A 95 -11.70 4.83 -1.30
N GLY A 96 -12.90 5.04 -1.85
CA GLY A 96 -13.10 5.88 -3.04
C GLY A 96 -12.60 7.32 -2.85
N VAL A 97 -12.99 7.97 -1.75
CA VAL A 97 -12.58 9.35 -1.45
C VAL A 97 -11.06 9.45 -1.27
N LEU A 98 -10.44 8.53 -0.52
CA LEU A 98 -8.99 8.56 -0.31
C LEU A 98 -8.22 8.19 -1.58
N SER A 99 -8.72 7.28 -2.39
CA SER A 99 -8.12 6.95 -3.70
C SER A 99 -8.21 8.14 -4.65
N ALA A 100 -9.34 8.85 -4.68
CA ALA A 100 -9.47 10.08 -5.45
C ALA A 100 -8.53 11.19 -4.97
N ALA A 101 -8.36 11.33 -3.64
CA ALA A 101 -7.39 12.28 -3.07
C ALA A 101 -5.94 11.92 -3.46
N ALA A 102 -5.56 10.63 -3.39
CA ALA A 102 -4.25 10.18 -3.85
C ALA A 102 -4.05 10.44 -5.35
N ALA A 103 -5.05 10.14 -6.17
CA ALA A 103 -5.02 10.40 -7.60
C ALA A 103 -4.89 11.89 -7.93
N ALA A 104 -5.62 12.75 -7.23
CA ALA A 104 -5.55 14.21 -7.41
C ALA A 104 -4.21 14.82 -6.97
N LEU A 105 -3.52 14.20 -6.00
CA LEU A 105 -2.21 14.67 -5.54
C LEU A 105 -1.06 14.27 -6.47
N ARG A 106 -1.19 13.20 -7.24
CA ARG A 106 -0.09 12.71 -8.10
C ARG A 106 0.35 13.68 -9.18
N PRO A 107 -0.54 14.37 -9.93
CA PRO A 107 -0.15 15.31 -10.98
C PRO A 107 0.73 16.47 -10.50
N PHE A 108 0.63 16.87 -9.22
CA PHE A 108 1.47 17.94 -8.66
C PHE A 108 2.97 17.59 -8.64
N GLY A 109 3.32 16.31 -8.76
CA GLY A 109 4.69 15.84 -8.80
C GLY A 109 5.10 15.18 -10.11
N SER A 110 4.19 15.04 -11.06
CA SER A 110 4.45 14.34 -12.32
C SER A 110 5.56 15.03 -13.11
N GLY A 111 6.65 14.30 -13.33
CA GLY A 111 7.80 14.78 -14.10
C GLY A 111 8.85 15.58 -13.31
N HIS A 112 8.68 15.80 -12.02
CA HIS A 112 9.61 16.57 -11.21
C HIS A 112 10.29 15.69 -10.14
N ALA A 113 11.40 15.05 -10.49
CA ALA A 113 12.39 14.48 -9.58
C ALA A 113 11.83 13.77 -8.31
N GLY A 114 10.78 12.95 -8.45
CA GLY A 114 10.24 12.17 -7.32
C GLY A 114 9.31 12.94 -6.36
N PHE A 115 8.91 14.17 -6.66
CA PHE A 115 7.91 14.90 -5.86
C PHE A 115 6.52 14.28 -6.05
N GLU A 116 6.13 13.35 -5.20
CA GLU A 116 4.86 12.63 -5.26
C GLU A 116 4.11 12.71 -3.94
N PRO A 117 3.29 13.75 -3.70
CA PRO A 117 2.60 13.96 -2.42
C PRO A 117 1.52 12.91 -2.13
N MET A 118 1.13 12.08 -3.08
CA MET A 118 0.13 11.03 -2.88
C MET A 118 0.48 10.03 -1.77
N TRP A 119 1.78 9.81 -1.51
CA TRP A 119 2.26 8.81 -0.56
C TRP A 119 1.79 9.05 0.88
N ILE A 120 1.57 10.31 1.28
CA ILE A 120 1.01 10.61 2.59
C ILE A 120 -0.37 9.98 2.79
N VAL A 121 -1.20 9.95 1.75
CA VAL A 121 -2.56 9.38 1.82
C VAL A 121 -2.47 7.87 2.08
N LEU A 122 -1.56 7.17 1.40
CA LEU A 122 -1.37 5.73 1.57
C LEU A 122 -0.84 5.38 2.97
N VAL A 123 0.17 6.11 3.44
CA VAL A 123 0.78 5.89 4.76
C VAL A 123 -0.22 6.19 5.88
N LEU A 124 -0.88 7.35 5.85
CA LEU A 124 -1.82 7.73 6.90
C LEU A 124 -3.14 6.94 6.83
N GLY A 125 -3.61 6.60 5.62
CA GLY A 125 -4.78 5.76 5.39
C GLY A 125 -4.57 4.35 5.94
N GLY A 126 -3.47 3.69 5.59
CA GLY A 126 -3.10 2.38 6.10
C GLY A 126 -2.95 2.40 7.63
N ARG A 127 -2.29 3.42 8.19
CA ARG A 127 -2.12 3.58 9.64
C ARG A 127 -3.44 3.77 10.40
N ALA A 128 -4.36 4.55 9.85
CA ALA A 128 -5.61 4.90 10.53
C ALA A 128 -6.67 3.84 10.41
N LEU A 129 -6.74 3.14 9.25
CA LEU A 129 -7.84 2.27 8.87
C LEU A 129 -7.48 0.78 8.86
N GLY A 130 -6.19 0.48 9.01
CA GLY A 130 -5.69 -0.90 9.14
C GLY A 130 -5.03 -1.44 7.86
N PRO A 131 -4.33 -2.59 7.98
CA PRO A 131 -3.47 -3.10 6.92
C PRO A 131 -4.22 -3.55 5.66
N GLY A 132 -5.38 -4.21 5.78
CA GLY A 132 -6.20 -4.60 4.63
C GLY A 132 -6.71 -3.40 3.84
N PHE A 133 -7.25 -2.40 4.54
CA PHE A 133 -7.65 -1.14 3.92
C PHE A 133 -6.45 -0.45 3.24
N GLY A 134 -5.29 -0.42 3.90
CA GLY A 134 -4.07 0.16 3.35
C GLY A 134 -3.62 -0.52 2.06
N PHE A 135 -3.72 -1.85 1.99
CA PHE A 135 -3.44 -2.61 0.77
C PHE A 135 -4.39 -2.19 -0.38
N CYS A 136 -5.70 -2.20 -0.12
CA CYS A 136 -6.69 -1.78 -1.11
C CYS A 136 -6.49 -0.32 -1.53
N LEU A 137 -6.23 0.58 -0.58
CA LEU A 137 -5.99 2.00 -0.86
C LEU A 137 -4.76 2.22 -1.75
N GLY A 138 -3.67 1.48 -1.50
CA GLY A 138 -2.48 1.54 -2.33
C GLY A 138 -2.76 1.09 -3.77
N ALA A 139 -3.40 -0.05 -3.92
CA ALA A 139 -3.74 -0.61 -5.23
C ALA A 139 -4.72 0.28 -6.01
N VAL A 140 -5.86 0.63 -5.41
CA VAL A 140 -6.92 1.42 -6.06
C VAL A 140 -6.47 2.86 -6.28
N GLY A 141 -5.78 3.47 -5.31
CA GLY A 141 -5.26 4.83 -5.42
C GLY A 141 -4.23 4.95 -6.54
N MET A 142 -3.34 3.95 -6.69
CA MET A 142 -2.37 3.91 -7.79
C MET A 142 -3.08 3.74 -9.13
N PHE A 143 -4.05 2.83 -9.24
CA PHE A 143 -4.86 2.64 -10.44
C PHE A 143 -5.60 3.92 -10.82
N ALA A 144 -6.34 4.53 -9.88
CA ALA A 144 -7.04 5.78 -10.11
C ALA A 144 -6.10 6.91 -10.56
N SER A 145 -4.92 7.00 -9.96
CA SER A 145 -3.93 8.00 -10.35
C SER A 145 -3.39 7.78 -11.77
N ALA A 146 -3.22 6.52 -12.19
CA ALA A 146 -2.80 6.20 -13.56
C ALA A 146 -3.86 6.61 -14.60
N MET A 147 -5.15 6.47 -14.27
CA MET A 147 -6.25 6.97 -15.13
C MET A 147 -6.20 8.48 -15.29
N VAL A 148 -5.92 9.24 -14.22
CA VAL A 148 -5.86 10.69 -14.24
C VAL A 148 -4.63 11.22 -14.97
N THR A 149 -3.48 10.52 -14.83
CA THR A 149 -2.20 10.97 -15.40
C THR A 149 -1.89 10.37 -16.77
N GLY A 150 -2.75 9.51 -17.31
CA GLY A 150 -2.46 8.77 -18.55
C GLY A 150 -1.34 7.72 -18.38
N GLY A 151 -1.01 7.35 -17.15
CA GLY A 151 0.09 6.45 -16.80
C GLY A 151 -0.26 4.96 -16.85
N VAL A 152 -1.14 4.56 -17.77
CA VAL A 152 -1.53 3.14 -17.94
C VAL A 152 -0.54 2.45 -18.87
N GLY A 153 0.04 1.36 -18.37
CA GLY A 153 0.99 0.57 -19.13
C GLY A 153 1.36 -0.72 -18.39
N PRO A 154 2.26 -1.54 -18.94
CA PRO A 154 2.66 -2.82 -18.33
C PRO A 154 3.33 -2.66 -16.96
N TRP A 155 3.80 -1.48 -16.62
CA TRP A 155 4.34 -1.13 -15.29
C TRP A 155 3.26 -0.96 -14.21
N LEU A 156 2.01 -0.70 -14.60
CA LEU A 156 0.95 -0.34 -13.66
C LEU A 156 0.66 -1.42 -12.60
N PRO A 157 0.58 -2.72 -12.91
CA PRO A 157 0.39 -3.76 -11.90
C PRO A 157 1.50 -3.77 -10.84
N PHE A 158 2.75 -3.54 -11.25
CA PHE A 158 3.89 -3.43 -10.35
C PHE A 158 3.77 -2.22 -9.42
N GLN A 159 3.39 -1.06 -9.98
CA GLN A 159 3.12 0.14 -9.19
C GLN A 159 1.99 -0.10 -8.19
N MET A 160 0.91 -0.77 -8.59
CA MET A 160 -0.22 -1.08 -7.72
C MET A 160 0.18 -1.99 -6.56
N VAL A 161 0.94 -3.06 -6.83
CA VAL A 161 1.43 -3.98 -5.79
C VAL A 161 2.40 -3.26 -4.83
N GLY A 162 3.36 -2.50 -5.35
CA GLY A 162 4.29 -1.73 -4.53
C GLY A 162 3.57 -0.71 -3.64
N ALA A 163 2.60 0.04 -4.18
CA ALA A 163 1.79 0.99 -3.42
C ALA A 163 0.88 0.29 -2.40
N ALA A 164 0.33 -0.88 -2.73
CA ALA A 164 -0.44 -1.72 -1.82
C ALA A 164 0.42 -2.14 -0.61
N TRP A 165 1.66 -2.56 -0.83
CA TRP A 165 2.58 -2.90 0.25
C TRP A 165 2.97 -1.72 1.13
N VAL A 166 3.09 -0.52 0.56
CA VAL A 166 3.30 0.71 1.36
C VAL A 166 2.11 0.97 2.28
N GLY A 167 0.88 0.87 1.79
CA GLY A 167 -0.33 1.04 2.61
C GLY A 167 -0.49 -0.07 3.66
N LEU A 168 -0.28 -1.34 3.27
CA LEU A 168 -0.28 -2.51 4.15
C LEU A 168 0.72 -2.35 5.29
N GLY A 169 1.97 -2.06 4.97
CA GLY A 169 3.06 -1.93 5.94
C GLY A 169 2.81 -0.81 6.94
N ALA A 170 2.26 0.33 6.52
CA ALA A 170 1.87 1.40 7.42
C ALA A 170 0.82 0.94 8.45
N GLY A 171 -0.13 0.09 8.01
CA GLY A 171 -1.15 -0.51 8.87
C GLY A 171 -0.60 -1.55 9.85
N LEU A 172 0.48 -2.24 9.50
CA LEU A 172 1.14 -3.26 10.32
C LEU A 172 2.10 -2.68 11.37
N LEU A 173 2.43 -1.39 11.30
CA LEU A 173 3.35 -0.76 12.26
C LEU A 173 2.87 -0.94 13.71
N PRO A 174 3.80 -1.11 14.65
CA PRO A 174 3.49 -1.28 16.06
C PRO A 174 2.66 -0.10 16.61
N ARG A 175 1.89 -0.37 17.65
CA ARG A 175 1.04 0.64 18.28
C ARG A 175 1.90 1.74 18.91
N ALA A 176 1.65 2.97 18.49
CA ALA A 176 2.27 4.18 19.02
C ALA A 176 1.25 5.31 19.05
N THR A 177 1.50 6.34 19.85
CA THR A 177 0.61 7.50 20.00
C THR A 177 1.43 8.80 20.08
N GLY A 178 0.80 9.90 19.72
CA GLY A 178 1.38 11.23 19.85
C GLY A 178 2.65 11.42 18.99
N ARG A 179 3.71 11.99 19.59
CA ARG A 179 4.96 12.26 18.88
C ARG A 179 5.71 11.00 18.43
N ARG A 180 5.61 9.92 19.24
CA ARG A 180 6.22 8.62 18.89
C ARG A 180 5.59 8.01 17.64
N GLU A 181 4.28 8.16 17.47
CA GLU A 181 3.59 7.68 16.27
C GLU A 181 4.05 8.45 15.03
N LEU A 182 4.17 9.77 15.11
CA LEU A 182 4.67 10.58 13.99
C LEU A 182 6.12 10.22 13.63
N GLY A 183 6.99 10.04 14.62
CA GLY A 183 8.37 9.62 14.38
C GLY A 183 8.44 8.25 13.71
N LEU A 184 7.63 7.28 14.16
CA LEU A 184 7.53 5.96 13.56
C LEU A 184 7.04 6.02 12.11
N LEU A 185 6.01 6.83 11.85
CA LEU A 185 5.47 7.01 10.49
C LEU A 185 6.44 7.74 9.57
N ALA A 186 7.17 8.72 10.08
CA ALA A 186 8.20 9.43 9.31
C ALA A 186 9.35 8.48 8.92
N ALA A 187 9.84 7.69 9.87
CA ALA A 187 10.86 6.67 9.60
C ALA A 187 10.37 5.62 8.60
N TYR A 188 9.15 5.12 8.79
CA TYR A 188 8.52 4.19 7.86
C TYR A 188 8.37 4.80 6.47
N ALA A 189 7.86 6.03 6.35
CA ALA A 189 7.65 6.71 5.08
C ALA A 189 8.96 6.88 4.31
N PHE A 190 10.05 7.20 5.01
CA PHE A 190 11.38 7.28 4.39
C PHE A 190 11.82 5.93 3.82
N VAL A 191 11.78 4.88 4.65
CA VAL A 191 12.20 3.53 4.22
C VAL A 191 11.30 2.99 3.11
N ALA A 192 9.98 3.17 3.23
CA ALA A 192 9.02 2.70 2.24
C ALA A 192 9.17 3.40 0.88
N ALA A 193 9.50 4.70 0.87
CA ALA A 193 9.73 5.45 -0.37
C ALA A 193 10.98 4.94 -1.13
N ILE A 194 12.09 4.68 -0.42
CA ILE A 194 13.30 4.10 -1.00
C ILE A 194 13.03 2.67 -1.46
N ALA A 195 12.41 1.84 -0.62
CA ALA A 195 12.10 0.46 -0.95
C ALA A 195 11.16 0.34 -2.17
N TYR A 196 10.18 1.25 -2.29
CA TYR A 196 9.30 1.31 -3.45
C TYR A 196 10.09 1.59 -4.74
N GLY A 197 10.99 2.57 -4.76
CA GLY A 197 11.81 2.88 -5.92
C GLY A 197 12.68 1.69 -6.32
N PHE A 198 13.38 1.09 -5.36
CA PHE A 198 14.21 -0.09 -5.57
C PHE A 198 13.40 -1.25 -6.18
N LEU A 199 12.22 -1.53 -5.63
CA LEU A 199 11.33 -2.56 -6.16
C LEU A 199 10.90 -2.27 -7.60
N LEU A 200 10.47 -1.04 -7.88
CA LEU A 200 10.01 -0.67 -9.22
C LEU A 200 11.12 -0.78 -10.27
N ASN A 201 12.37 -0.57 -9.88
CA ASN A 201 13.50 -0.76 -10.77
C ASN A 201 13.69 -2.23 -11.16
N LEU A 202 13.32 -3.21 -10.34
CA LEU A 202 13.35 -4.62 -10.74
C LEU A 202 12.43 -4.91 -11.93
N TRP A 203 11.34 -4.15 -12.08
CA TRP A 203 10.52 -4.25 -13.28
C TRP A 203 11.19 -3.62 -14.50
N PHE A 204 11.79 -2.44 -14.35
CA PHE A 204 12.32 -1.64 -15.47
C PHE A 204 13.73 -2.06 -15.88
N TRP A 205 14.59 -2.34 -14.91
CA TRP A 205 16.02 -2.60 -15.10
C TRP A 205 16.37 -3.76 -16.06
N PRO A 206 15.60 -4.87 -16.15
CA PRO A 206 15.90 -5.95 -17.09
C PRO A 206 15.87 -5.54 -18.59
N PHE A 207 15.27 -4.41 -18.88
CA PHE A 207 15.24 -3.85 -20.25
C PHE A 207 16.41 -2.89 -20.51
N ILE A 208 17.27 -2.66 -19.54
CA ILE A 208 18.46 -1.83 -19.63
C ILE A 208 19.67 -2.75 -19.82
N THR A 209 20.09 -2.90 -21.07
CA THR A 209 21.19 -3.79 -21.46
C THR A 209 22.37 -3.00 -22.01
N ALA A 210 23.58 -3.58 -21.96
CA ALA A 210 24.80 -2.91 -22.36
C ALA A 210 24.85 -2.58 -23.87
N ASP A 211 24.16 -3.35 -24.70
CA ASP A 211 24.01 -3.12 -26.15
C ASP A 211 23.18 -1.85 -26.47
N GLN A 212 22.40 -1.34 -25.49
CA GLN A 212 21.68 -0.07 -25.60
C GLN A 212 22.52 1.14 -25.15
N GLY A 213 23.81 0.97 -24.93
CA GLY A 213 24.73 2.05 -24.56
C GLY A 213 24.78 2.37 -23.07
N PHE A 214 24.17 1.56 -22.21
CA PHE A 214 24.35 1.70 -20.77
C PHE A 214 25.70 1.11 -20.31
N PRO A 215 26.32 1.69 -19.26
CA PRO A 215 27.54 1.12 -18.69
C PRO A 215 27.36 -0.34 -18.27
N ALA A 216 28.26 -1.23 -18.64
CA ALA A 216 28.16 -2.66 -18.43
C ALA A 216 27.91 -3.02 -16.94
N GLY A 217 28.56 -2.31 -16.00
CA GLY A 217 28.36 -2.54 -14.56
C GLY A 217 27.02 -2.09 -13.99
N LEU A 218 26.19 -1.37 -14.75
CA LEU A 218 24.85 -0.94 -14.38
C LEU A 218 23.75 -1.72 -15.11
N SER A 219 24.12 -2.45 -16.16
CA SER A 219 23.19 -3.12 -17.06
C SER A 219 22.80 -4.50 -16.53
N TYR A 220 21.61 -4.93 -16.87
CA TYR A 220 21.17 -6.31 -16.66
C TYR A 220 21.99 -7.25 -17.56
N VAL A 221 22.42 -8.37 -17.00
CA VAL A 221 23.12 -9.44 -17.71
C VAL A 221 22.15 -10.62 -17.89
N PRO A 222 21.57 -10.81 -19.09
CA PRO A 222 20.68 -11.93 -19.34
C PRO A 222 21.37 -13.28 -19.09
N GLY A 223 20.86 -14.07 -18.15
CA GLY A 223 21.46 -15.33 -17.76
C GLY A 223 22.71 -15.22 -16.89
N GLY A 224 23.05 -14.02 -16.43
CA GLY A 224 24.09 -13.80 -15.43
C GLY A 224 23.75 -14.45 -14.08
N THR A 225 24.76 -14.57 -13.22
CA THR A 225 24.55 -15.12 -11.87
C THR A 225 23.67 -14.18 -11.02
N PHE A 226 23.01 -14.75 -10.01
CA PHE A 226 22.25 -13.96 -9.03
C PHE A 226 23.10 -12.84 -8.40
N VAL A 227 24.33 -13.15 -8.01
CA VAL A 227 25.22 -12.20 -7.33
C VAL A 227 25.61 -11.07 -8.28
N GLU A 228 25.97 -11.39 -9.52
CA GLU A 228 26.34 -10.42 -10.56
C GLU A 228 25.16 -9.46 -10.83
N ASN A 229 23.98 -9.99 -11.12
CA ASN A 229 22.81 -9.19 -11.38
C ASN A 229 22.36 -8.39 -10.15
N LEU A 230 22.51 -8.92 -8.93
CA LEU A 230 22.23 -8.19 -7.70
C LEU A 230 23.18 -6.99 -7.53
N GLN A 231 24.48 -7.17 -7.81
CA GLN A 231 25.48 -6.10 -7.73
C GLN A 231 25.19 -5.00 -8.75
N HIS A 232 24.91 -5.35 -10.01
CA HIS A 232 24.56 -4.40 -11.06
C HIS A 232 23.26 -3.64 -10.73
N TRP A 233 22.24 -4.34 -10.23
CA TRP A 233 21.00 -3.72 -9.80
C TRP A 233 21.19 -2.77 -8.61
N MET A 234 22.01 -3.15 -7.62
CA MET A 234 22.33 -2.26 -6.51
C MET A 234 23.06 -0.99 -6.97
N LEU A 235 24.06 -1.13 -7.85
CA LEU A 235 24.77 0.01 -8.44
C LEU A 235 23.82 0.88 -9.27
N PHE A 236 22.95 0.28 -10.07
CA PHE A 236 21.92 0.99 -10.83
C PHE A 236 21.05 1.85 -9.92
N ASN A 237 20.52 1.27 -8.82
CA ASN A 237 19.71 2.02 -7.87
C ASN A 237 20.48 3.18 -7.23
N LEU A 238 21.70 2.93 -6.78
CA LEU A 238 22.51 3.94 -6.09
C LEU A 238 22.91 5.10 -7.00
N THR A 239 23.11 4.85 -8.29
CA THR A 239 23.61 5.86 -9.24
C THR A 239 22.50 6.59 -9.98
N THR A 240 21.36 5.95 -10.21
CA THR A 240 20.28 6.51 -11.04
C THR A 240 19.00 6.82 -10.25
N SER A 241 18.62 5.94 -9.31
CA SER A 241 17.29 5.99 -8.69
C SER A 241 17.21 6.92 -7.49
N LEU A 242 18.27 7.03 -6.70
CA LEU A 242 18.26 7.83 -5.46
C LEU A 242 17.93 9.31 -5.72
N GLY A 243 18.24 9.84 -6.91
CA GLY A 243 17.86 11.20 -7.31
C GLY A 243 16.34 11.43 -7.32
N PHE A 244 15.54 10.37 -7.47
CA PHE A 244 14.07 10.40 -7.42
C PHE A 244 13.54 9.91 -6.07
N ASP A 245 14.17 8.89 -5.50
CA ASP A 245 13.68 8.24 -4.29
C ASP A 245 13.90 9.09 -3.03
N ILE A 246 15.03 9.82 -2.94
CA ILE A 246 15.30 10.72 -1.82
C ILE A 246 14.33 11.90 -1.77
N PRO A 247 14.08 12.64 -2.86
CA PRO A 247 13.04 13.68 -2.85
C PRO A 247 11.66 13.15 -2.49
N ARG A 248 11.27 11.97 -2.99
CA ARG A 248 10.02 11.29 -2.60
C ARG A 248 9.97 11.01 -1.10
N ALA A 249 11.05 10.45 -0.56
CA ALA A 249 11.15 10.13 0.86
C ALA A 249 11.07 11.39 1.73
N VAL A 250 11.86 12.40 1.41
CA VAL A 250 11.89 13.68 2.15
C VAL A 250 10.53 14.36 2.11
N LEU A 251 9.91 14.47 0.94
CA LEU A 251 8.57 15.07 0.82
C LEU A 251 7.55 14.33 1.66
N THR A 252 7.53 12.98 1.58
CA THR A 252 6.56 12.18 2.35
C THR A 252 6.79 12.36 3.85
N VAL A 253 8.04 12.37 4.31
CA VAL A 253 8.38 12.63 5.72
C VAL A 253 7.91 14.02 6.16
N LEU A 254 8.19 15.06 5.38
CA LEU A 254 7.76 16.41 5.67
C LEU A 254 6.24 16.50 5.80
N LEU A 255 5.52 15.92 4.84
CA LEU A 255 4.05 15.90 4.88
C LEU A 255 3.51 15.12 6.08
N VAL A 256 4.12 13.99 6.45
CA VAL A 256 3.75 13.22 7.66
C VAL A 256 3.98 14.05 8.92
N VAL A 257 5.08 14.75 9.02
CA VAL A 257 5.39 15.57 10.21
C VAL A 257 4.45 16.77 10.33
N VAL A 258 4.17 17.45 9.23
CA VAL A 258 3.35 18.68 9.20
C VAL A 258 1.85 18.35 9.31
N ALA A 259 1.36 17.45 8.47
CA ALA A 259 -0.06 17.16 8.32
C ALA A 259 -0.52 15.85 9.00
N GLY A 260 0.40 15.00 9.48
CA GLY A 260 0.07 13.67 9.98
C GLY A 260 -0.92 13.68 11.14
N ARG A 261 -0.76 14.58 12.15
CA ARG A 261 -1.68 14.62 13.30
C ARG A 261 -3.11 14.99 12.93
N PRO A 262 -3.38 16.13 12.25
CA PRO A 262 -4.74 16.48 11.88
C PRO A 262 -5.38 15.45 10.96
N VAL A 263 -4.64 14.90 9.98
CA VAL A 263 -5.15 13.90 9.05
C VAL A 263 -5.49 12.59 9.79
N LEU A 264 -4.60 12.05 10.63
CA LEU A 264 -4.89 10.86 11.43
C LEU A 264 -6.11 11.06 12.34
N THR A 265 -6.24 12.23 12.93
CA THR A 265 -7.40 12.56 13.78
C THR A 265 -8.69 12.56 12.98
N ALA A 266 -8.67 13.16 11.78
CA ALA A 266 -9.83 13.19 10.88
C ALA A 266 -10.20 11.77 10.39
N LEU A 267 -9.22 10.98 9.94
CA LEU A 267 -9.44 9.60 9.48
C LEU A 267 -9.99 8.71 10.59
N ARG A 268 -9.43 8.79 11.79
CA ARG A 268 -9.91 8.03 12.95
C ARG A 268 -11.30 8.46 13.42
N ARG A 269 -11.64 9.74 13.24
CA ARG A 269 -13.00 10.24 13.52
C ARG A 269 -13.99 9.71 12.48
N ALA A 270 -13.63 9.73 11.20
CA ALA A 270 -14.44 9.17 10.12
C ALA A 270 -14.68 7.67 10.33
N SER A 271 -13.64 6.91 10.64
CA SER A 271 -13.72 5.48 10.94
C SER A 271 -14.67 5.19 12.13
N ARG A 272 -14.57 5.96 13.23
CA ARG A 272 -15.45 5.77 14.39
C ARG A 272 -16.91 6.07 14.07
N ARG A 273 -17.21 7.08 13.30
CA ARG A 273 -18.58 7.38 12.87
C ARG A 273 -19.15 6.30 11.96
N ALA A 274 -18.31 5.61 11.19
CA ALA A 274 -18.71 4.45 10.40
C ALA A 274 -19.10 3.23 11.28
N ALA A 275 -18.51 3.08 12.46
CA ALA A 275 -18.72 1.95 13.36
C ALA A 275 -19.97 2.07 14.28
N PHE A 276 -20.68 3.20 14.31
CA PHE A 276 -21.81 3.44 15.23
C PHE A 276 -23.10 2.68 14.88
N GLU A 277 -23.15 1.95 13.77
CA GLU A 277 -24.33 1.15 13.36
C GLU A 277 -24.22 -0.35 13.76
N VAL A 278 -23.29 -0.72 14.61
CA VAL A 278 -23.30 -2.07 15.18
C VAL A 278 -24.48 -2.18 16.13
N PRO A 279 -25.49 -3.05 15.88
CA PRO A 279 -26.63 -3.19 16.75
C PRO A 279 -26.15 -3.61 18.15
N VAL A 280 -26.50 -2.83 19.15
CA VAL A 280 -26.27 -3.18 20.56
C VAL A 280 -27.20 -4.35 20.85
N ARG A 281 -26.69 -5.57 20.94
CA ARG A 281 -27.41 -6.69 21.48
C ARG A 281 -27.39 -6.53 23.01
N PHE A 282 -28.55 -6.25 23.57
CA PHE A 282 -28.79 -6.44 25.00
C PHE A 282 -28.94 -7.94 25.19
N GLU A 283 -27.97 -8.60 25.85
CA GLU A 283 -28.24 -9.94 26.41
C GLU A 283 -29.03 -9.74 27.70
N ASP A 284 -30.28 -10.21 27.69
CA ASP A 284 -31.07 -10.29 28.90
C ASP A 284 -30.33 -11.23 29.89
N ALA A 285 -29.86 -10.69 30.99
CA ALA A 285 -29.32 -11.46 32.09
C ALA A 285 -30.43 -12.36 32.61
N ARG A 286 -30.31 -13.69 32.41
CA ARG A 286 -31.13 -14.72 33.05
C ARG A 286 -30.58 -15.04 34.41
#